data_4c3c64f19b6245ce100ed6f900912e12
#
_entry.id   4c3c64f19b6245ce100ed6f900912e12
#
_cell.length_a   1.000
_cell.length_b   1.000
_cell.length_c   1.000
_cell.angle_alpha   90.00
_cell.angle_beta   90.00
_cell.angle_gamma   90.00
#
_symmetry.space_group_name_H-M   'P 1'
#
loop_
_entity.id
_entity.type
_entity.pdbx_description
1 polymer ?
#
loop_
_entity_poly.entity_id
_entity_poly.type
_entity_poly.pdbx_seq_one_letter_code
_entity_poly.pdbx_strand_id
1 'polypeptide(L)'
;RLPCTQSKVVQIERCVSIQNAPYEKKCNFAYNKTYHISVKNLDIYSPKHFFSMRPIRLLLTVVMACLTLAAGAQQRRVQHKPFIDERRFHYGFFVGAHDQSLNLENNGYTDPATGKQWLAQTDRTNFGFSVGVLGEWKMNRYLAVRVMPSLHFGSKHITFRELTTGDEESQDMKSCYIGVPVNLKVAAPRFNNYRPYVVAGVAPMYDLTTGKHSKLKTKPFNLMLEAGMGCDVYLPFFKLIPELKFCFGLTNVLQKNRKDLTDSSQLIYTQSVDKATIGMVVLSFYFE
;
A
#
# COMPACT_ATOMS: atom_id res chain seq x y z
N ARG A 1 7.23 -50.61 -31.24
CA ARG A 1 6.42 -50.20 -30.09
C ARG A 1 6.81 -48.79 -29.71
N LEU A 2 6.17 -47.79 -30.29
CA LEU A 2 6.32 -46.35 -30.03
C LEU A 2 5.18 -45.64 -30.72
N PRO A 3 4.85 -44.50 -30.35
CA PRO A 3 4.45 -43.86 -29.11
C PRO A 3 3.06 -43.24 -29.22
N CYS A 4 2.26 -43.48 -28.24
CA CYS A 4 0.88 -43.04 -28.19
C CYS A 4 0.68 -41.66 -27.53
N THR A 5 1.76 -40.94 -27.28
CA THR A 5 1.68 -39.68 -26.47
C THR A 5 1.54 -38.40 -27.30
N GLN A 6 2.06 -38.34 -28.52
CA GLN A 6 1.94 -37.11 -29.33
C GLN A 6 0.59 -36.92 -30.03
N SER A 7 -0.05 -38.06 -30.44
CA SER A 7 -1.36 -37.99 -31.08
C SER A 7 -2.52 -37.59 -30.14
N LYS A 8 -2.36 -37.75 -28.81
CA LYS A 8 -3.38 -37.37 -27.85
C LYS A 8 -3.42 -35.88 -27.56
N VAL A 9 -2.27 -35.20 -27.60
CA VAL A 9 -2.19 -33.74 -27.35
C VAL A 9 -2.79 -32.96 -28.53
N VAL A 10 -2.51 -33.40 -29.75
CA VAL A 10 -3.06 -32.76 -30.95
C VAL A 10 -4.58 -32.92 -31.09
N GLN A 11 -5.13 -34.03 -30.59
CA GLN A 11 -6.60 -34.22 -30.60
C GLN A 11 -7.31 -33.37 -29.51
N ILE A 12 -6.65 -33.09 -28.39
CA ILE A 12 -7.22 -32.21 -27.32
C ILE A 12 -7.24 -30.76 -27.83
N GLU A 13 -6.20 -30.29 -28.48
CA GLU A 13 -6.19 -28.92 -29.05
C GLU A 13 -7.25 -28.74 -30.17
N ARG A 14 -7.51 -29.76 -31.00
CA ARG A 14 -8.59 -29.66 -32.02
C ARG A 14 -9.98 -29.66 -31.40
N CYS A 15 -10.21 -30.36 -30.29
CA CYS A 15 -11.51 -30.33 -29.61
C CYS A 15 -11.79 -28.97 -28.91
N VAL A 16 -10.77 -28.33 -28.34
CA VAL A 16 -10.92 -27.01 -27.72
C VAL A 16 -11.17 -25.90 -28.76
N SER A 17 -10.61 -26.06 -29.97
CA SER A 17 -10.82 -25.10 -31.07
C SER A 17 -12.20 -25.18 -31.69
N ILE A 18 -12.90 -26.33 -31.57
CA ILE A 18 -14.24 -26.53 -32.16
C ILE A 18 -15.38 -26.05 -31.22
N GLN A 19 -15.09 -25.88 -29.92
CA GLN A 19 -16.10 -25.37 -28.95
C GLN A 19 -16.39 -23.86 -29.07
N ASN A 20 -15.63 -23.11 -29.86
CA ASN A 20 -15.85 -21.68 -30.10
C ASN A 20 -16.55 -21.36 -31.42
N ALA A 21 -17.08 -22.35 -32.13
CA ALA A 21 -17.85 -22.13 -33.38
C ALA A 21 -19.37 -22.20 -33.10
N PRO A 22 -20.18 -21.26 -33.61
CA PRO A 22 -21.59 -21.12 -33.28
C PRO A 22 -22.54 -22.08 -34.02
N TYR A 23 -22.08 -23.26 -34.47
CA TYR A 23 -22.96 -24.24 -35.10
C TYR A 23 -22.67 -25.66 -34.60
N GLU A 24 -23.66 -26.26 -33.89
CA GLU A 24 -23.69 -27.67 -33.54
C GLU A 24 -23.67 -28.54 -34.80
N LYS A 25 -22.52 -29.13 -35.15
CA LYS A 25 -22.48 -30.31 -35.96
C LYS A 25 -22.19 -31.52 -35.08
N LYS A 26 -23.24 -32.32 -34.84
CA LYS A 26 -23.11 -33.63 -34.20
C LYS A 26 -22.20 -34.50 -35.08
N CYS A 27 -20.99 -34.75 -34.65
CA CYS A 27 -20.15 -35.79 -35.21
C CYS A 27 -20.57 -37.13 -34.57
N ASN A 28 -21.38 -37.90 -35.29
CA ASN A 28 -21.60 -39.29 -34.99
C ASN A 28 -20.34 -40.10 -35.29
N PHE A 29 -19.52 -40.36 -34.30
CA PHE A 29 -18.47 -41.35 -34.40
C PHE A 29 -19.00 -42.67 -33.83
N ALA A 30 -19.27 -43.63 -34.68
CA ALA A 30 -19.58 -44.98 -34.31
C ALA A 30 -18.33 -45.63 -33.70
N TYR A 31 -18.18 -45.54 -32.39
CA TYR A 31 -17.31 -46.43 -31.65
C TYR A 31 -17.92 -46.71 -30.27
N ASN A 32 -18.44 -47.91 -30.10
CA ASN A 32 -19.04 -48.42 -28.88
C ASN A 32 -18.01 -48.59 -27.77
N LYS A 33 -17.62 -47.49 -27.10
CA LYS A 33 -17.10 -47.54 -25.72
C LYS A 33 -17.13 -46.13 -25.14
N THR A 34 -18.14 -45.88 -24.35
CA THR A 34 -18.24 -44.66 -23.53
C THR A 34 -17.24 -44.77 -22.37
N TYR A 35 -16.13 -44.05 -22.47
CA TYR A 35 -15.25 -43.88 -21.33
C TYR A 35 -15.75 -42.67 -20.56
N HIS A 36 -16.39 -42.90 -19.42
CA HIS A 36 -16.61 -41.87 -18.42
C HIS A 36 -15.25 -41.52 -17.80
N ILE A 37 -14.59 -40.46 -18.33
CA ILE A 37 -13.45 -39.88 -17.68
C ILE A 37 -14.03 -38.97 -16.58
N SER A 38 -14.05 -39.46 -15.35
CA SER A 38 -14.31 -38.65 -14.18
C SER A 38 -13.16 -37.63 -14.03
N VAL A 39 -13.41 -36.40 -14.46
CA VAL A 39 -12.48 -35.26 -14.25
C VAL A 39 -12.59 -34.78 -12.80
N LYS A 40 -12.35 -35.70 -11.86
CA LYS A 40 -12.06 -35.34 -10.47
C LYS A 40 -10.54 -35.35 -10.34
N ASN A 41 -9.97 -34.20 -10.06
CA ASN A 41 -8.55 -33.92 -9.83
C ASN A 41 -7.69 -33.68 -11.10
N LEU A 42 -8.10 -32.72 -11.95
CA LEU A 42 -7.12 -31.84 -12.56
C LEU A 42 -7.09 -30.56 -11.71
N ASP A 43 -6.22 -30.56 -10.71
CA ASP A 43 -5.72 -29.32 -10.16
C ASP A 43 -4.95 -28.61 -11.28
N ILE A 44 -5.69 -27.87 -12.10
CA ILE A 44 -5.12 -26.88 -12.97
C ILE A 44 -4.46 -25.90 -12.02
N TYR A 45 -3.14 -25.99 -11.91
CA TYR A 45 -2.28 -25.02 -11.28
C TYR A 45 -2.59 -23.67 -11.92
N SER A 46 -3.59 -22.98 -11.37
CA SER A 46 -3.90 -21.61 -11.71
C SER A 46 -2.77 -20.78 -11.12
N PRO A 47 -1.96 -20.10 -11.93
CA PRO A 47 -1.00 -19.15 -11.40
C PRO A 47 -1.78 -18.00 -10.76
N LYS A 48 -2.07 -18.12 -9.44
CA LYS A 48 -2.73 -17.09 -8.64
C LYS A 48 -1.87 -15.83 -8.45
N HIS A 49 -0.85 -15.65 -9.26
CA HIS A 49 -0.06 -14.42 -9.37
C HIS A 49 -0.26 -13.71 -10.72
N PHE A 50 -1.46 -13.73 -11.24
CA PHE A 50 -1.84 -12.67 -12.15
C PHE A 50 -2.15 -11.47 -11.27
N PHE A 51 -1.13 -10.64 -11.09
CA PHE A 51 -1.24 -9.29 -10.55
C PHE A 51 -2.52 -8.68 -11.14
N SER A 52 -3.54 -8.53 -10.31
CA SER A 52 -4.84 -8.04 -10.77
C SER A 52 -4.62 -6.69 -11.42
N MET A 53 -4.62 -6.62 -12.73
CA MET A 53 -4.46 -5.37 -13.50
C MET A 53 -5.62 -4.39 -13.30
N ARG A 54 -6.61 -4.79 -12.49
CA ARG A 54 -7.75 -3.93 -12.14
C ARG A 54 -7.34 -2.62 -11.46
N PRO A 55 -6.43 -2.60 -10.43
CA PRO A 55 -6.04 -1.33 -9.82
C PRO A 55 -5.24 -0.45 -10.79
N ILE A 56 -4.39 -1.04 -11.65
CA ILE A 56 -3.62 -0.26 -12.64
C ILE A 56 -4.53 0.34 -13.70
N ARG A 57 -5.54 -0.40 -14.17
CA ARG A 57 -6.53 0.14 -15.12
C ARG A 57 -7.36 1.25 -14.48
N LEU A 58 -7.75 1.09 -13.23
CA LEU A 58 -8.48 2.10 -12.47
C LEU A 58 -7.61 3.34 -12.24
N LEU A 59 -6.36 3.19 -11.91
CA LEU A 59 -5.38 4.27 -11.81
C LEU A 59 -5.22 5.00 -13.15
N LEU A 60 -5.05 4.27 -14.26
CA LEU A 60 -4.94 4.82 -15.60
C LEU A 60 -6.20 5.58 -16.02
N THR A 61 -7.40 5.07 -15.71
CA THR A 61 -8.66 5.77 -16.02
C THR A 61 -8.81 7.04 -15.20
N VAL A 62 -8.42 7.03 -13.92
CA VAL A 62 -8.42 8.23 -13.06
C VAL A 62 -7.41 9.26 -13.59
N VAL A 63 -6.21 8.85 -13.95
CA VAL A 63 -5.20 9.74 -14.54
C VAL A 63 -5.68 10.33 -15.87
N MET A 64 -6.28 9.52 -16.75
CA MET A 64 -6.88 10.01 -18.02
C MET A 64 -8.03 10.96 -17.76
N ALA A 65 -8.90 10.70 -16.78
CA ALA A 65 -9.99 11.61 -16.41
C ALA A 65 -9.43 12.93 -15.85
N CYS A 66 -8.39 12.91 -15.05
CA CYS A 66 -7.71 14.13 -14.57
C CYS A 66 -7.09 14.93 -15.73
N LEU A 67 -6.50 14.27 -16.72
CA LEU A 67 -5.93 14.92 -17.89
C LEU A 67 -7.00 15.58 -18.79
N THR A 68 -8.15 14.95 -18.96
CA THR A 68 -9.28 15.54 -19.74
C THR A 68 -9.88 16.74 -19.03
N LEU A 69 -9.98 16.73 -17.70
CA LEU A 69 -10.42 17.90 -16.92
C LEU A 69 -9.44 19.07 -17.02
N ALA A 70 -8.13 18.80 -17.18
CA ALA A 70 -7.12 19.82 -17.38
C ALA A 70 -7.20 20.49 -18.78
N ALA A 71 -7.65 19.78 -19.81
CA ALA A 71 -7.77 20.32 -21.17
C ALA A 71 -8.89 21.36 -21.33
N GLY A 72 -9.92 21.32 -20.48
CA GLY A 72 -11.01 22.31 -20.47
C GLY A 72 -10.66 23.69 -19.85
N ALA A 73 -9.43 23.84 -19.34
CA ALA A 73 -9.04 25.02 -18.54
C ALA A 73 -8.43 26.19 -19.35
N GLN A 74 -8.62 26.25 -20.68
CA GLN A 74 -8.01 27.28 -21.52
C GLN A 74 -8.68 28.66 -21.48
N GLN A 75 -9.80 28.84 -20.76
CA GLN A 75 -10.31 30.17 -20.50
C GLN A 75 -9.35 30.93 -19.57
N ARG A 76 -8.95 32.15 -19.97
CA ARG A 76 -8.16 33.08 -19.12
C ARG A 76 -8.98 33.40 -17.86
N ARG A 77 -8.85 32.57 -16.85
CA ARG A 77 -9.45 32.82 -15.53
C ARG A 77 -8.61 33.83 -14.78
N VAL A 78 -9.24 34.70 -14.00
CA VAL A 78 -8.56 35.62 -13.10
C VAL A 78 -7.64 34.84 -12.18
N GLN A 79 -6.38 35.27 -12.09
CA GLN A 79 -5.43 34.68 -11.15
C GLN A 79 -5.76 35.11 -9.74
N HIS A 80 -6.05 34.12 -8.89
CA HIS A 80 -6.25 34.34 -7.45
C HIS A 80 -4.89 34.47 -6.75
N LYS A 81 -4.75 35.44 -5.84
CA LYS A 81 -3.53 35.66 -5.04
C LYS A 81 -2.25 35.71 -5.90
N PRO A 82 -2.10 36.65 -6.86
CA PRO A 82 -0.99 36.65 -7.81
C PRO A 82 0.41 36.74 -7.14
N PHE A 83 0.50 37.44 -6.00
CA PHE A 83 1.77 37.69 -5.29
C PHE A 83 2.08 36.67 -4.18
N ILE A 84 1.24 35.68 -3.94
CA ILE A 84 1.47 34.71 -2.86
C ILE A 84 2.76 33.91 -3.10
N ASP A 85 3.07 33.64 -4.39
CA ASP A 85 4.24 32.88 -4.78
C ASP A 85 5.57 33.65 -4.63
N GLU A 86 5.55 34.95 -4.38
CA GLU A 86 6.72 35.78 -4.13
C GLU A 86 7.22 35.69 -2.69
N ARG A 87 6.34 35.27 -1.78
CA ARG A 87 6.71 35.09 -0.37
C ARG A 87 7.73 33.97 -0.24
N ARG A 88 8.73 34.17 0.61
CA ARG A 88 9.77 33.17 0.90
C ARG A 88 9.29 32.11 1.90
N PHE A 89 8.42 32.50 2.83
CA PHE A 89 7.90 31.63 3.88
C PHE A 89 6.38 31.46 3.73
N HIS A 90 5.96 30.22 3.78
CA HIS A 90 4.56 29.81 3.76
C HIS A 90 4.29 28.95 4.98
N TYR A 91 3.13 29.09 5.56
CA TYR A 91 2.69 28.32 6.70
C TYR A 91 1.21 28.00 6.58
N GLY A 92 0.84 26.89 7.14
CA GLY A 92 -0.51 26.40 7.10
C GLY A 92 -0.72 25.24 8.05
N PHE A 93 -1.87 24.63 7.96
CA PHE A 93 -2.19 23.39 8.65
C PHE A 93 -2.69 22.37 7.64
N PHE A 94 -2.69 21.12 8.04
CA PHE A 94 -3.26 20.06 7.21
C PHE A 94 -4.05 19.06 8.03
N VAL A 95 -5.00 18.44 7.34
CA VAL A 95 -5.73 17.26 7.78
C VAL A 95 -5.61 16.21 6.70
N GLY A 96 -5.56 14.95 7.09
CA GLY A 96 -5.44 13.86 6.12
C GLY A 96 -5.95 12.55 6.66
N ALA A 97 -6.20 11.64 5.75
CA ALA A 97 -6.43 10.24 6.04
C ALA A 97 -5.21 9.43 5.60
N HIS A 98 -4.90 8.38 6.33
CA HIS A 98 -3.84 7.47 5.95
C HIS A 98 -4.26 6.02 6.12
N ASP A 99 -3.67 5.18 5.29
CA ASP A 99 -3.68 3.73 5.48
C ASP A 99 -2.29 3.29 5.92
N GLN A 100 -2.22 2.53 7.00
CA GLN A 100 -0.99 2.11 7.62
C GLN A 100 -0.88 0.60 7.60
N SER A 101 0.19 0.08 6.99
CA SER A 101 0.50 -1.34 6.93
C SER A 101 1.79 -1.66 7.68
N LEU A 102 1.82 -2.83 8.29
CA LEU A 102 3.02 -3.40 8.88
C LEU A 102 3.47 -4.57 8.00
N ASN A 103 4.57 -4.39 7.29
CA ASN A 103 5.16 -5.42 6.45
C ASN A 103 6.02 -6.33 7.33
N LEU A 104 5.59 -7.58 7.47
CA LEU A 104 6.21 -8.59 8.31
C LEU A 104 6.96 -9.61 7.44
N GLU A 105 8.25 -9.79 7.70
CA GLU A 105 9.07 -10.85 7.09
C GLU A 105 9.13 -12.02 8.09
N ASN A 106 8.48 -13.14 7.75
CA ASN A 106 8.47 -14.33 8.60
C ASN A 106 9.74 -15.16 8.36
N ASN A 107 10.32 -15.74 9.43
CA ASN A 107 11.54 -16.53 9.36
C ASN A 107 11.31 -18.06 9.36
N GLY A 108 10.04 -18.51 9.44
CA GLY A 108 9.72 -19.94 9.50
C GLY A 108 10.10 -20.63 10.81
N TYR A 109 10.23 -19.89 11.91
CA TYR A 109 10.57 -20.45 13.21
C TYR A 109 9.52 -21.46 13.67
N THR A 110 10.01 -22.67 14.03
CA THR A 110 9.20 -23.73 14.64
C THR A 110 9.60 -23.84 16.11
N ASP A 111 8.62 -23.82 16.98
CA ASP A 111 8.85 -23.96 18.43
C ASP A 111 9.34 -25.38 18.76
N PRO A 112 10.53 -25.54 19.36
CA PRO A 112 11.07 -26.85 19.70
C PRO A 112 10.24 -27.62 20.73
N ALA A 113 9.45 -26.91 21.56
CA ALA A 113 8.65 -27.51 22.62
C ALA A 113 7.32 -28.06 22.12
N THR A 114 6.67 -27.35 21.20
CA THR A 114 5.30 -27.65 20.74
C THR A 114 5.25 -28.10 19.28
N GLY A 115 6.33 -27.92 18.49
CA GLY A 115 6.36 -28.18 17.06
C GLY A 115 5.52 -27.22 16.23
N LYS A 116 4.96 -26.15 16.84
CA LYS A 116 4.08 -25.21 16.19
C LYS A 116 4.85 -24.16 15.41
N GLN A 117 4.37 -23.81 14.22
CA GLN A 117 4.90 -22.76 13.38
C GLN A 117 3.82 -21.71 13.13
N TRP A 118 4.14 -20.45 13.44
CA TRP A 118 3.22 -19.32 13.29
C TRP A 118 3.67 -18.39 12.18
N LEU A 119 2.68 -17.96 11.38
CA LEU A 119 2.85 -16.99 10.31
C LEU A 119 2.12 -15.71 10.69
N ALA A 120 2.85 -14.60 10.77
CA ALA A 120 2.28 -13.29 11.04
C ALA A 120 1.88 -12.61 9.73
N GLN A 121 0.66 -12.11 9.66
CA GLN A 121 0.10 -11.43 8.48
C GLN A 121 -0.65 -10.15 8.91
N THR A 122 -0.69 -9.17 8.00
CA THR A 122 -1.53 -7.99 8.14
C THR A 122 -2.70 -8.13 7.16
N ASP A 123 -3.89 -8.49 7.65
CA ASP A 123 -5.00 -8.89 6.81
C ASP A 123 -5.96 -7.75 6.46
N ARG A 124 -5.87 -6.63 7.16
CA ARG A 124 -6.83 -5.53 7.03
C ARG A 124 -6.16 -4.22 6.69
N THR A 125 -6.85 -3.42 5.91
CA THR A 125 -6.56 -2.00 5.69
C THR A 125 -6.84 -1.23 6.97
N ASN A 126 -5.86 -0.50 7.48
CA ASN A 126 -5.94 0.18 8.77
C ASN A 126 -6.00 1.68 8.54
N PHE A 127 -7.22 2.19 8.40
CA PHE A 127 -7.44 3.61 8.23
C PHE A 127 -7.17 4.39 9.51
N GLY A 128 -6.48 5.51 9.34
CA GLY A 128 -6.22 6.47 10.37
C GLY A 128 -6.38 7.89 9.86
N PHE A 129 -6.20 8.85 10.75
CA PHE A 129 -6.21 10.27 10.39
C PHE A 129 -4.91 10.95 10.83
N SER A 130 -4.56 12.00 10.11
CA SER A 130 -3.35 12.78 10.33
C SER A 130 -3.71 14.25 10.44
N VAL A 131 -3.07 14.93 11.37
CA VAL A 131 -3.19 16.38 11.51
C VAL A 131 -1.81 16.97 11.78
N GLY A 132 -1.59 18.19 11.33
CA GLY A 132 -0.32 18.85 11.59
C GLY A 132 -0.27 20.25 11.02
N VAL A 133 0.91 20.84 11.17
CA VAL A 133 1.20 22.17 10.65
C VAL A 133 2.23 22.07 9.53
N LEU A 134 2.18 23.03 8.63
CA LEU A 134 3.07 23.15 7.48
C LEU A 134 3.92 24.41 7.64
N GLY A 135 5.23 24.25 7.55
CA GLY A 135 6.16 25.33 7.29
C GLY A 135 6.89 25.07 5.96
N GLU A 136 6.78 25.94 5.00
CA GLU A 136 7.46 25.84 3.71
C GLU A 136 8.40 27.04 3.51
N TRP A 137 9.64 26.74 3.21
CA TRP A 137 10.64 27.74 2.85
C TRP A 137 11.02 27.60 1.39
N LYS A 138 10.69 28.60 0.59
CA LYS A 138 11.06 28.68 -0.81
C LYS A 138 12.52 29.09 -0.98
N MET A 139 13.32 28.18 -1.53
CA MET A 139 14.71 28.42 -1.87
C MET A 139 14.82 29.10 -3.25
N ASN A 140 13.99 28.63 -4.19
CA ASN A 140 13.98 29.11 -5.57
C ASN A 140 12.55 29.06 -6.13
N ARG A 141 12.37 29.52 -7.37
CA ARG A 141 11.08 29.51 -8.08
C ARG A 141 10.45 28.10 -8.17
N TYR A 142 11.28 27.07 -8.22
CA TYR A 142 10.86 25.67 -8.39
C TYR A 142 11.08 24.80 -7.16
N LEU A 143 11.95 25.22 -6.24
CA LEU A 143 12.39 24.42 -5.10
C LEU A 143 11.95 25.05 -3.79
N ALA A 144 11.40 24.22 -2.90
CA ALA A 144 11.08 24.59 -1.53
C ALA A 144 11.39 23.44 -0.59
N VAL A 145 11.77 23.77 0.64
CA VAL A 145 11.90 22.83 1.76
C VAL A 145 10.69 22.98 2.65
N ARG A 146 10.08 21.83 3.00
CA ARG A 146 8.93 21.76 3.88
C ARG A 146 9.29 21.04 5.16
N VAL A 147 8.84 21.57 6.28
CA VAL A 147 8.89 20.92 7.59
C VAL A 147 7.47 20.82 8.11
N MET A 148 7.05 19.61 8.50
CA MET A 148 5.65 19.35 8.79
C MET A 148 5.49 18.57 10.10
N PRO A 149 5.61 19.23 11.29
CA PRO A 149 5.24 18.57 12.52
C PRO A 149 3.81 18.01 12.45
N SER A 150 3.66 16.72 12.72
CA SER A 150 2.41 15.99 12.49
C SER A 150 2.13 14.96 13.56
N LEU A 151 0.85 14.70 13.76
CA LEU A 151 0.33 13.61 14.56
C LEU A 151 -0.47 12.67 13.65
N HIS A 152 -0.22 11.38 13.80
CA HIS A 152 -0.91 10.34 13.05
C HIS A 152 -1.57 9.38 14.03
N PHE A 153 -2.89 9.23 13.93
CA PHE A 153 -3.68 8.37 14.79
C PHE A 153 -4.26 7.24 13.96
N GLY A 154 -4.05 6.01 14.39
CA GLY A 154 -4.56 4.84 13.68
C GLY A 154 -4.54 3.59 14.52
N SER A 155 -4.84 2.46 13.90
CA SER A 155 -4.70 1.14 14.49
C SER A 155 -4.05 0.22 13.46
N LYS A 156 -3.44 -0.85 13.93
CA LYS A 156 -2.89 -1.93 13.10
C LYS A 156 -3.47 -3.24 13.58
N HIS A 157 -3.94 -4.04 12.67
CA HIS A 157 -4.41 -5.38 12.95
C HIS A 157 -3.39 -6.38 12.44
N ILE A 158 -2.97 -7.31 13.31
CA ILE A 158 -2.04 -8.38 12.98
C ILE A 158 -2.72 -9.68 13.31
N THR A 159 -2.72 -10.61 12.37
CA THR A 159 -3.21 -11.98 12.54
C THR A 159 -2.04 -12.94 12.49
N PHE A 160 -1.93 -13.78 13.52
CA PHE A 160 -1.00 -14.89 13.57
C PHE A 160 -1.77 -16.16 13.25
N ARG A 161 -1.31 -16.89 12.25
CA ARG A 161 -1.93 -18.15 11.83
C ARG A 161 -0.97 -19.31 12.03
N GLU A 162 -1.42 -20.34 12.72
CA GLU A 162 -0.68 -21.58 12.84
C GLU A 162 -0.81 -22.41 11.56
N LEU A 163 0.31 -22.92 11.05
CA LEU A 163 0.32 -23.64 9.78
C LEU A 163 -0.23 -25.07 9.87
N THR A 164 -0.18 -25.70 11.03
CA THR A 164 -0.58 -27.10 11.21
C THR A 164 -2.07 -27.26 11.54
N THR A 165 -2.54 -26.51 12.53
CA THR A 165 -3.95 -26.60 13.00
C THR A 165 -4.86 -25.60 12.30
N GLY A 166 -4.29 -24.52 11.76
CA GLY A 166 -5.04 -23.42 11.19
C GLY A 166 -5.60 -22.47 12.25
N ASP A 167 -5.17 -22.58 13.50
CA ASP A 167 -5.58 -21.68 14.57
C ASP A 167 -5.15 -20.26 14.27
N GLU A 168 -6.04 -19.30 14.52
CA GLU A 168 -5.79 -17.87 14.26
C GLU A 168 -5.84 -17.10 15.57
N GLU A 169 -4.79 -16.32 15.80
CA GLU A 169 -4.67 -15.41 16.92
C GLU A 169 -4.45 -13.99 16.43
N SER A 170 -5.28 -13.06 16.85
CA SER A 170 -5.19 -11.66 16.41
C SER A 170 -4.74 -10.71 17.51
N GLN A 171 -4.16 -9.58 17.09
CA GLN A 171 -3.77 -8.49 17.97
C GLN A 171 -4.05 -7.16 17.32
N ASP A 172 -4.85 -6.32 17.99
CA ASP A 172 -5.05 -4.93 17.61
C ASP A 172 -4.01 -4.04 18.31
N MET A 173 -3.29 -3.28 17.51
CA MET A 173 -2.28 -2.33 17.98
C MET A 173 -2.74 -0.91 17.66
N LYS A 174 -3.16 -0.16 18.68
CA LYS A 174 -3.39 1.28 18.53
C LYS A 174 -2.05 1.95 18.24
N SER A 175 -2.01 2.90 17.34
CA SER A 175 -0.81 3.66 17.00
C SER A 175 -1.05 5.15 17.05
N CYS A 176 -0.15 5.85 17.71
CA CYS A 176 -0.12 7.30 17.74
C CYS A 176 1.31 7.73 17.48
N TYR A 177 1.56 8.25 16.26
CA TYR A 177 2.88 8.74 15.87
C TYR A 177 2.94 10.25 15.95
N ILE A 178 4.02 10.75 16.54
CA ILE A 178 4.46 12.11 16.37
C ILE A 178 5.65 12.12 15.41
N GLY A 179 5.60 12.96 14.39
CA GLY A 179 6.65 13.04 13.38
C GLY A 179 6.98 14.47 12.99
N VAL A 180 8.18 14.64 12.47
CA VAL A 180 8.63 15.92 11.90
C VAL A 180 9.21 15.65 10.51
N PRO A 181 8.37 15.34 9.51
CA PRO A 181 8.82 15.16 8.13
C PRO A 181 9.54 16.40 7.60
N VAL A 182 10.65 16.16 6.89
CA VAL A 182 11.40 17.19 6.15
C VAL A 182 11.44 16.78 4.69
N ASN A 183 10.75 17.54 3.85
CA ASN A 183 10.55 17.21 2.44
C ASN A 183 11.06 18.31 1.53
N LEU A 184 11.68 17.91 0.42
CA LEU A 184 12.01 18.77 -0.70
C LEU A 184 10.84 18.76 -1.68
N LYS A 185 10.27 19.92 -1.95
CA LYS A 185 9.21 20.14 -2.93
C LYS A 185 9.80 20.68 -4.23
N VAL A 186 9.50 20.00 -5.33
CA VAL A 186 9.83 20.46 -6.69
C VAL A 186 8.52 20.79 -7.40
N ALA A 187 8.28 22.07 -7.65
CA ALA A 187 7.03 22.55 -8.20
C ALA A 187 7.19 23.06 -9.64
N ALA A 188 6.22 22.74 -10.49
CA ALA A 188 6.14 23.27 -11.85
C ALA A 188 5.80 24.78 -11.85
N PRO A 189 5.92 25.46 -12.99
CA PRO A 189 5.36 26.79 -13.17
C PRO A 189 3.85 26.80 -12.89
N ARG A 190 3.34 27.90 -12.36
CA ARG A 190 1.92 28.06 -12.09
C ARG A 190 1.14 28.17 -13.40
N PHE A 191 0.12 27.34 -13.56
CA PHE A 191 -0.88 27.40 -14.62
C PHE A 191 -2.17 28.01 -14.07
N ASN A 192 -2.44 29.26 -14.40
CA ASN A 192 -3.60 29.96 -13.85
C ASN A 192 -3.70 29.86 -12.31
N ASN A 193 -4.56 29.00 -11.82
CA ASN A 193 -4.80 28.77 -10.41
C ASN A 193 -4.38 27.37 -9.92
N TYR A 194 -3.53 26.69 -10.70
CA TYR A 194 -3.03 25.35 -10.37
C TYR A 194 -1.50 25.32 -10.50
N ARG A 195 -0.86 24.61 -9.58
CA ARG A 195 0.59 24.40 -9.61
C ARG A 195 0.92 22.99 -9.15
N PRO A 196 1.07 22.02 -10.06
CA PRO A 196 1.46 20.66 -9.71
C PRO A 196 2.89 20.62 -9.18
N TYR A 197 3.17 19.67 -8.30
CA TYR A 197 4.48 19.46 -7.72
C TYR A 197 4.69 18.01 -7.30
N VAL A 198 5.94 17.67 -7.07
CA VAL A 198 6.36 16.42 -6.44
C VAL A 198 7.14 16.72 -5.16
N VAL A 199 7.07 15.82 -4.22
CA VAL A 199 7.81 15.91 -2.95
C VAL A 199 8.57 14.62 -2.70
N ALA A 200 9.73 14.75 -2.10
CA ALA A 200 10.49 13.63 -1.57
C ALA A 200 11.24 14.07 -0.32
N GLY A 201 11.37 13.19 0.65
CA GLY A 201 12.08 13.54 1.89
C GLY A 201 12.11 12.42 2.91
N VAL A 202 12.44 12.77 4.13
CA VAL A 202 12.57 11.85 5.25
C VAL A 202 11.66 12.28 6.40
N ALA A 203 11.08 11.29 7.06
CA ALA A 203 10.17 11.48 8.17
C ALA A 203 10.67 10.70 9.40
N PRO A 204 11.39 11.31 10.32
CA PRO A 204 11.58 10.75 11.64
C PRO A 204 10.24 10.75 12.38
N MET A 205 9.84 9.55 12.86
CA MET A 205 8.59 9.34 13.58
C MET A 205 8.85 8.65 14.91
N TYR A 206 8.08 9.01 15.91
CA TYR A 206 8.12 8.41 17.23
C TYR A 206 6.73 7.91 17.61
N ASP A 207 6.63 6.63 17.95
CA ASP A 207 5.40 5.98 18.37
C ASP A 207 5.22 6.12 19.88
N LEU A 208 4.15 6.78 20.30
CA LEU A 208 3.82 7.01 21.70
C LEU A 208 3.12 5.80 22.35
N THR A 209 2.73 4.80 21.57
CA THR A 209 1.89 3.69 22.04
C THR A 209 2.60 2.35 22.16
N THR A 210 3.90 2.29 21.86
CA THR A 210 4.70 1.05 21.78
C THR A 210 4.77 0.21 23.07
N GLY A 211 4.42 0.75 24.23
CA GLY A 211 4.55 0.05 25.52
C GLY A 211 3.42 -0.90 25.89
N LYS A 212 2.32 -0.97 25.11
CA LYS A 212 1.06 -1.60 25.53
C LYS A 212 0.72 -2.92 24.82
N HIS A 213 1.67 -3.52 24.10
CA HIS A 213 1.39 -4.69 23.26
C HIS A 213 1.99 -5.97 23.85
N SER A 214 1.21 -7.05 23.87
CA SER A 214 1.59 -8.33 24.50
C SER A 214 2.31 -9.28 23.54
N LYS A 215 1.76 -9.56 22.37
CA LYS A 215 2.29 -10.57 21.44
C LYS A 215 3.46 -10.05 20.61
N LEU A 216 3.27 -8.95 19.88
CA LEU A 216 4.30 -8.29 19.09
C LEU A 216 4.56 -6.89 19.65
N LYS A 217 5.82 -6.51 19.84
CA LYS A 217 6.21 -5.18 20.29
C LYS A 217 7.09 -4.49 19.26
N THR A 218 6.79 -3.23 19.01
CA THR A 218 7.55 -2.40 18.08
C THR A 218 8.44 -1.42 18.83
N LYS A 219 9.56 -1.03 18.22
CA LYS A 219 10.42 0.05 18.72
C LYS A 219 9.71 1.39 18.54
N PRO A 220 9.92 2.36 19.44
CA PRO A 220 9.24 3.65 19.38
C PRO A 220 9.73 4.52 18.21
N PHE A 221 11.01 4.44 17.86
CA PHE A 221 11.60 5.26 16.81
C PHE A 221 11.56 4.56 15.45
N ASN A 222 11.09 5.28 14.43
CA ASN A 222 11.09 4.84 13.04
C ASN A 222 11.50 5.99 12.13
N LEU A 223 12.35 5.68 11.15
CA LEU A 223 12.72 6.60 10.07
C LEU A 223 12.04 6.13 8.79
N MET A 224 11.28 7.02 8.16
CA MET A 224 10.59 6.74 6.91
C MET A 224 11.14 7.60 5.78
N LEU A 225 11.13 7.05 4.58
CA LEU A 225 11.31 7.77 3.33
C LEU A 225 9.93 8.14 2.79
N GLU A 226 9.73 9.41 2.46
CA GLU A 226 8.48 9.90 1.87
C GLU A 226 8.70 10.28 0.40
N ALA A 227 7.76 9.88 -0.44
CA ALA A 227 7.67 10.34 -1.82
C ALA A 227 6.20 10.62 -2.15
N GLY A 228 5.92 11.70 -2.85
CA GLY A 228 4.54 12.07 -3.12
C GLY A 228 4.38 13.06 -4.24
N MET A 229 3.13 13.33 -4.56
CA MET A 229 2.72 14.32 -5.53
C MET A 229 1.50 15.11 -5.03
N GLY A 230 1.41 16.34 -5.46
CA GLY A 230 0.30 17.21 -5.09
C GLY A 230 0.09 18.33 -6.09
N CYS A 231 -0.91 19.13 -5.80
CA CYS A 231 -1.23 20.30 -6.61
C CYS A 231 -1.63 21.46 -5.72
N ASP A 232 -0.95 22.58 -5.84
CA ASP A 232 -1.36 23.83 -5.21
C ASP A 232 -2.55 24.38 -5.99
N VAL A 233 -3.72 24.47 -5.37
CA VAL A 233 -4.96 25.05 -5.94
C VAL A 233 -5.21 26.39 -5.29
N TYR A 234 -5.11 27.46 -6.08
CA TYR A 234 -5.28 28.83 -5.59
C TYR A 234 -6.76 29.22 -5.64
N LEU A 235 -7.38 29.24 -4.48
CA LEU A 235 -8.77 29.71 -4.31
C LEU A 235 -8.77 31.22 -3.97
N PRO A 236 -9.91 31.91 -4.06
CA PRO A 236 -9.98 33.34 -3.78
C PRO A 236 -9.49 33.69 -2.36
N PHE A 237 -9.83 32.87 -1.36
CA PHE A 237 -9.56 33.20 0.04
C PHE A 237 -8.38 32.44 0.63
N PHE A 238 -8.12 31.21 0.19
CA PHE A 238 -7.05 30.36 0.70
C PHE A 238 -6.45 29.50 -0.42
N LYS A 239 -5.33 28.87 -0.15
CA LYS A 239 -4.71 27.91 -1.03
C LYS A 239 -4.97 26.52 -0.49
N LEU A 240 -5.64 25.68 -1.27
CA LEU A 240 -5.89 24.28 -0.98
C LEU A 240 -4.84 23.43 -1.66
N ILE A 241 -4.25 22.50 -0.94
CA ILE A 241 -3.17 21.67 -1.47
C ILE A 241 -3.50 20.20 -1.20
N PRO A 242 -4.22 19.50 -2.11
CA PRO A 242 -4.31 18.06 -2.08
C PRO A 242 -2.95 17.43 -2.39
N GLU A 243 -2.54 16.46 -1.56
CA GLU A 243 -1.26 15.76 -1.67
C GLU A 243 -1.42 14.29 -1.33
N LEU A 244 -0.91 13.42 -2.19
CA LEU A 244 -0.81 11.98 -1.95
C LEU A 244 0.64 11.63 -1.71
N LYS A 245 0.93 11.00 -0.56
CA LYS A 245 2.28 10.56 -0.17
C LYS A 245 2.31 9.06 0.07
N PHE A 246 3.43 8.48 -0.30
CA PHE A 246 3.83 7.11 0.01
C PHE A 246 5.02 7.17 0.97
N CYS A 247 4.89 6.51 2.10
CA CYS A 247 5.90 6.49 3.15
C CYS A 247 6.40 5.06 3.33
N PHE A 248 7.72 4.88 3.23
CA PHE A 248 8.39 3.59 3.33
C PHE A 248 9.30 3.59 4.55
N GLY A 249 9.06 2.69 5.51
CA GLY A 249 9.90 2.53 6.69
C GLY A 249 11.26 1.96 6.31
N LEU A 250 12.32 2.67 6.68
CA LEU A 250 13.71 2.26 6.47
C LEU A 250 14.24 1.41 7.61
N THR A 251 13.68 1.56 8.80
CA THR A 251 14.17 0.89 10.01
C THR A 251 13.36 -0.35 10.34
N ASN A 252 14.05 -1.38 10.86
CA ASN A 252 13.39 -2.52 11.47
C ASN A 252 12.81 -2.12 12.83
N VAL A 253 11.49 -2.04 12.91
CA VAL A 253 10.77 -1.64 14.11
C VAL A 253 10.47 -2.80 15.06
N LEU A 254 10.84 -4.04 14.71
CA LEU A 254 10.63 -5.19 15.58
C LEU A 254 11.54 -5.14 16.81
N GLN A 255 10.96 -5.30 17.99
CA GLN A 255 11.69 -5.44 19.24
C GLN A 255 11.83 -6.93 19.59
N LYS A 256 12.98 -7.55 19.22
CA LYS A 256 13.26 -8.98 19.49
C LYS A 256 13.53 -9.26 20.97
N ASN A 257 14.14 -8.33 21.69
CA ASN A 257 14.47 -8.51 23.11
C ASN A 257 13.26 -8.14 23.98
N ARG A 258 12.58 -9.17 24.49
CA ARG A 258 11.32 -9.08 25.25
C ARG A 258 11.53 -9.47 26.73
N LYS A 259 12.33 -8.65 27.46
CA LYS A 259 12.54 -8.83 28.91
C LYS A 259 11.26 -8.50 29.74
N ASP A 260 10.27 -7.92 29.10
CA ASP A 260 9.01 -7.49 29.67
C ASP A 260 7.94 -8.60 29.72
N LEU A 261 8.17 -9.75 29.06
CA LEU A 261 7.24 -10.87 29.06
C LEU A 261 7.43 -11.74 30.30
N THR A 262 6.33 -11.94 31.01
CA THR A 262 6.23 -12.87 32.14
C THR A 262 6.05 -14.31 31.62
N ASP A 263 5.31 -14.45 30.49
CA ASP A 263 5.00 -15.73 29.88
C ASP A 263 5.91 -16.00 28.68
N SER A 264 6.76 -16.99 28.78
CA SER A 264 7.66 -17.42 27.69
C SER A 264 6.90 -17.99 26.46
N SER A 265 5.65 -18.46 26.63
CA SER A 265 4.81 -18.94 25.53
C SER A 265 4.51 -17.86 24.47
N GLN A 266 4.54 -16.59 24.86
CA GLN A 266 4.29 -15.48 23.93
C GLN A 266 5.53 -15.10 23.11
N LEU A 267 6.71 -15.63 23.45
CA LEU A 267 7.93 -15.37 22.68
C LEU A 267 7.86 -15.95 21.26
N ILE A 268 7.09 -17.01 21.06
CA ILE A 268 6.93 -17.66 19.76
C ILE A 268 6.46 -16.68 18.68
N TYR A 269 5.53 -15.77 19.00
CA TYR A 269 5.01 -14.76 18.06
C TYR A 269 6.10 -13.74 17.65
N THR A 270 6.98 -13.37 18.58
CA THR A 270 8.09 -12.46 18.27
C THR A 270 9.22 -13.17 17.52
N GLN A 271 9.44 -14.46 17.78
CA GLN A 271 10.47 -15.27 17.14
C GLN A 271 10.08 -15.70 15.72
N SER A 272 8.79 -15.80 15.40
CA SER A 272 8.30 -16.14 14.06
C SER A 272 8.56 -15.04 13.02
N VAL A 273 8.82 -13.80 13.46
CA VAL A 273 9.05 -12.65 12.59
C VAL A 273 10.54 -12.25 12.63
N ASP A 274 11.18 -12.14 11.46
CA ASP A 274 12.55 -11.66 11.38
C ASP A 274 12.66 -10.14 11.33
N LYS A 275 11.82 -9.51 10.52
CA LYS A 275 11.83 -8.06 10.32
C LYS A 275 10.41 -7.52 10.20
N ALA A 276 10.21 -6.34 10.74
CA ALA A 276 8.97 -5.59 10.61
C ALA A 276 9.28 -4.17 10.13
N THR A 277 8.66 -3.75 9.02
CA THR A 277 8.77 -2.39 8.50
C THR A 277 7.38 -1.78 8.35
N ILE A 278 7.29 -0.47 8.55
CA ILE A 278 6.03 0.26 8.46
C ILE A 278 5.91 0.89 7.08
N GLY A 279 4.81 0.62 6.39
CA GLY A 279 4.38 1.32 5.19
C GLY A 279 3.19 2.22 5.50
N MET A 280 3.07 3.38 4.83
CA MET A 280 1.91 4.25 4.98
C MET A 280 1.61 4.94 3.66
N VAL A 281 0.33 5.04 3.33
CA VAL A 281 -0.17 5.86 2.23
C VAL A 281 -1.02 6.97 2.85
N VAL A 282 -0.68 8.23 2.56
CA VAL A 282 -1.29 9.40 3.20
C VAL A 282 -1.90 10.29 2.13
N LEU A 283 -3.19 10.58 2.26
CA LEU A 283 -3.88 11.60 1.49
C LEU A 283 -4.12 12.80 2.41
N SER A 284 -3.47 13.91 2.12
CA SER A 284 -3.52 15.12 2.93
C SER A 284 -4.12 16.31 2.16
N PHE A 285 -4.81 17.16 2.88
CA PHE A 285 -5.32 18.44 2.39
C PHE A 285 -4.70 19.55 3.25
N TYR A 286 -3.84 20.35 2.64
CA TYR A 286 -3.23 21.49 3.31
C TYR A 286 -4.01 22.77 3.02
N PHE A 287 -4.07 23.63 4.00
CA PHE A 287 -4.75 24.93 3.97
C PHE A 287 -3.72 26.01 4.31
N GLU A 288 -3.53 26.93 3.36
CA GLU A 288 -2.57 28.04 3.44
C GLU A 288 -3.22 29.41 3.18
#